data_fadacbc5b6ee659387c09f1edf858ec2
#
_entry.id   fadacbc5b6ee659387c09f1edf858ec2
#
_cell.length_a   1.000
_cell.length_b   1.000
_cell.length_c   1.000
_cell.angle_alpha   90.00
_cell.angle_beta   90.00
_cell.angle_gamma   90.00
#
_symmetry.space_group_name_H-M   'P 1'
#
loop_
_entity.id
_entity.type
_entity.pdbx_description
1 polymer ?
#
loop_
_entity_poly.entity_id
_entity_poly.type
_entity_poly.pdbx_seq_one_letter_code
_entity_poly.pdbx_strand_id
1 'polypeptide(L)'
;VKPAVNLRHIAIDAKMDGTFRANCYTNISNDGMSIRTQILDKKGKKITETTVPVKAGGDWTSLQLNVSNPALWTAETPNLYKAQFSLLDKAGKVLHSETENFGFRTIEVRESDGLYINGVRINVRGVNRHSFRPESGRTLSKEKNIEDVLLMKSMNMNSVRLSHYPADPEFLEACDSLGLYVMDELGGWHGKYDTPTGVRLIEGMIERDVNHPSIIWWSNGNEKGWNTELDGEFHKYDPQKRPVIHPQGNFSGFETMHYRSYGESQNYMRLPEIFMPTEFLHGLYDGGHGAGLYDYWEMMRKHPRCIGGFLWVLADEGVKRVDMDGFIDNQGNFGADGIVGPHHEKEGSYYTIKQLWSPVQIMNTSIDKQFDGKFSVENRYDYLNLNTCRFLWKQVKFPLATDASNAAVQVLKEGEVQGSDVVAHSAGILDIKTNILPNADALFLTAIDSYGHELWRWTFPVNKLNQQTEQLSPLSSRPAYTETENELTVKANKCTFIFSKKDGQLKGVSVDNRKISFANGPRFIGARRADRSLDQFYNHDDEKA
;
A
#
# COMPACT_ATOMS: atom_id res chain seq x y z
N VAL A 1 10.23 14.60 30.81
CA VAL A 1 11.34 14.91 31.73
C VAL A 1 11.96 13.58 32.16
N LYS A 2 13.27 13.37 31.89
CA LYS A 2 14.02 12.17 32.34
C LYS A 2 14.72 12.45 33.67
N PRO A 3 14.96 11.41 34.52
CA PRO A 3 15.78 11.54 35.73
C PRO A 3 17.21 12.02 35.41
N ALA A 4 17.92 12.54 36.43
CA ALA A 4 19.30 13.00 36.26
C ALA A 4 20.27 11.89 35.78
N VAL A 5 20.01 10.64 36.19
CA VAL A 5 20.70 9.43 35.70
C VAL A 5 19.68 8.59 34.93
N ASN A 6 19.90 8.40 33.63
CA ASN A 6 18.91 7.79 32.78
C ASN A 6 19.52 6.98 31.61
N LEU A 7 18.69 6.13 31.01
CA LEU A 7 18.90 5.57 29.68
C LEU A 7 18.59 6.69 28.66
N ARG A 8 19.59 7.09 27.87
CA ARG A 8 19.45 8.12 26.84
C ARG A 8 18.78 7.54 25.61
N HIS A 9 19.25 6.40 25.16
CA HIS A 9 18.83 5.73 23.95
C HIS A 9 19.08 4.21 24.07
N ILE A 10 18.31 3.41 23.33
CA ILE A 10 18.44 1.94 23.24
C ILE A 10 18.29 1.57 21.77
N ALA A 11 19.23 0.79 21.24
CA ALA A 11 19.16 0.28 19.88
C ALA A 11 19.13 -1.26 19.90
N ILE A 12 18.05 -1.84 19.34
CA ILE A 12 17.75 -3.28 19.37
C ILE A 12 18.09 -3.93 18.02
N ASP A 13 18.67 -5.14 18.09
CA ASP A 13 18.80 -6.06 16.97
C ASP A 13 18.26 -7.45 17.39
N ALA A 14 17.07 -7.80 16.89
CA ALA A 14 16.36 -9.03 17.21
C ALA A 14 16.20 -9.89 15.95
N LYS A 15 16.87 -11.03 15.90
CA LYS A 15 16.96 -11.90 14.73
C LYS A 15 15.93 -13.03 14.75
N MET A 16 15.63 -13.60 13.57
CA MET A 16 14.68 -14.69 13.40
C MET A 16 15.04 -15.97 14.17
N ASP A 17 16.31 -16.17 14.50
CA ASP A 17 16.78 -17.32 15.29
C ASP A 17 16.53 -17.16 16.82
N GLY A 18 15.94 -16.03 17.22
CA GLY A 18 15.65 -15.68 18.59
C GLY A 18 16.77 -14.94 19.30
N THR A 19 17.90 -14.69 18.65
CA THR A 19 18.95 -13.84 19.20
C THR A 19 18.43 -12.41 19.34
N PHE A 20 18.49 -11.88 20.57
CA PHE A 20 18.17 -10.51 20.91
C PHE A 20 19.42 -9.81 21.41
N ARG A 21 19.81 -8.72 20.79
CA ARG A 21 20.89 -7.84 21.21
C ARG A 21 20.37 -6.43 21.40
N ALA A 22 20.93 -5.70 22.35
CA ALA A 22 20.66 -4.28 22.52
C ALA A 22 21.91 -3.53 22.95
N ASN A 23 22.09 -2.35 22.38
CA ASN A 23 23.06 -1.35 22.83
C ASN A 23 22.31 -0.30 23.66
N CYS A 24 22.66 -0.18 24.94
CA CYS A 24 22.01 0.73 25.88
C CYS A 24 22.96 1.89 26.18
N TYR A 25 22.56 3.09 25.82
CA TYR A 25 23.31 4.32 26.02
C TYR A 25 22.82 5.00 27.31
N THR A 26 23.73 5.29 28.23
CA THR A 26 23.43 6.00 29.46
C THR A 26 24.03 7.41 29.42
N ASN A 27 23.37 8.38 30.04
CA ASN A 27 23.92 9.73 30.13
C ASN A 27 25.06 9.84 31.16
N ILE A 28 25.12 8.91 32.12
CA ILE A 28 26.18 8.78 33.12
C ILE A 28 26.47 7.27 33.27
N SER A 29 27.74 6.89 33.19
CA SER A 29 28.20 5.52 33.39
C SER A 29 29.14 5.47 34.58
N ASN A 30 28.66 4.99 35.73
CA ASN A 30 29.43 4.83 36.96
C ASN A 30 29.62 3.34 37.34
N ASP A 31 30.69 3.04 38.04
CA ASP A 31 30.94 1.72 38.59
C ASP A 31 29.82 1.28 39.54
N GLY A 32 29.41 0.03 39.40
CA GLY A 32 28.37 -0.58 40.22
C GLY A 32 26.94 -0.39 39.73
N MET A 33 26.72 0.34 38.62
CA MET A 33 25.43 0.37 37.95
C MET A 33 25.24 -0.90 37.10
N SER A 34 23.98 -1.29 36.87
CA SER A 34 23.64 -2.39 35.98
C SER A 34 22.38 -2.13 35.19
N ILE A 35 22.21 -2.83 34.08
CA ILE A 35 20.99 -2.78 33.25
C ILE A 35 20.34 -4.16 33.32
N ARG A 36 19.11 -4.20 33.87
CA ARG A 36 18.24 -5.37 33.82
C ARG A 36 17.31 -5.22 32.60
N THR A 37 17.27 -6.26 31.78
CA THR A 37 16.41 -6.32 30.59
C THR A 37 15.50 -7.52 30.68
N GLN A 38 14.18 -7.28 30.51
CA GLN A 38 13.15 -8.31 30.49
C GLN A 38 12.46 -8.31 29.12
N ILE A 39 12.34 -9.48 28.51
CA ILE A 39 11.54 -9.67 27.30
C ILE A 39 10.16 -10.17 27.68
N LEU A 40 9.13 -9.47 27.20
CA LEU A 40 7.73 -9.76 27.47
C LEU A 40 7.00 -10.10 26.15
N ASP A 41 6.07 -11.05 26.20
CA ASP A 41 5.17 -11.32 25.08
C ASP A 41 4.10 -10.21 24.93
N LYS A 42 3.28 -10.32 23.89
CA LYS A 42 2.18 -9.36 23.61
C LYS A 42 1.14 -9.24 24.74
N LYS A 43 1.09 -10.23 25.64
CA LYS A 43 0.20 -10.22 26.83
C LYS A 43 0.88 -9.67 28.07
N GLY A 44 2.15 -9.25 27.97
CA GLY A 44 2.95 -8.74 29.08
C GLY A 44 3.56 -9.83 29.98
N LYS A 45 3.49 -11.12 29.58
CA LYS A 45 4.14 -12.21 30.31
C LYS A 45 5.62 -12.22 30.04
N LYS A 46 6.44 -12.26 31.11
CA LYS A 46 7.89 -12.37 31.01
C LYS A 46 8.30 -13.72 30.40
N ILE A 47 9.12 -13.65 29.35
CA ILE A 47 9.69 -14.78 28.65
C ILE A 47 11.08 -15.09 29.19
N THR A 48 11.96 -14.07 29.26
CA THR A 48 13.34 -14.19 29.69
C THR A 48 13.84 -12.86 30.26
N GLU A 49 14.95 -12.89 30.99
CA GLU A 49 15.61 -11.69 31.50
C GLU A 49 17.12 -11.88 31.63
N THR A 50 17.83 -10.77 31.63
CA THR A 50 19.27 -10.71 31.99
C THR A 50 19.57 -9.42 32.75
N THR A 51 20.69 -9.41 33.46
CA THR A 51 21.24 -8.20 34.06
C THR A 51 22.75 -8.16 33.76
N VAL A 52 23.19 -7.04 33.21
CA VAL A 52 24.59 -6.81 32.85
C VAL A 52 25.11 -5.55 33.54
N PRO A 53 26.40 -5.53 33.99
CA PRO A 53 26.99 -4.33 34.55
C PRO A 53 27.11 -3.23 33.47
N VAL A 54 26.91 -1.99 33.87
CA VAL A 54 27.16 -0.82 32.99
C VAL A 54 28.67 -0.72 32.77
N LYS A 55 29.09 -0.56 31.52
CA LYS A 55 30.48 -0.37 31.14
C LYS A 55 30.88 1.08 31.47
N ALA A 56 31.67 1.24 32.54
CA ALA A 56 32.18 2.56 32.94
C ALA A 56 33.08 3.17 31.85
N GLY A 57 32.86 4.45 31.53
CA GLY A 57 33.61 5.19 30.50
C GLY A 57 33.40 4.68 29.07
N GLY A 58 32.44 3.77 28.82
CA GLY A 58 32.06 3.34 27.48
C GLY A 58 30.88 4.14 26.95
N ASP A 59 30.78 4.24 25.62
CA ASP A 59 29.69 4.96 24.94
C ASP A 59 28.34 4.26 25.15
N TRP A 60 28.33 2.91 25.20
CA TRP A 60 27.15 2.08 25.47
C TRP A 60 27.50 0.77 26.18
N THR A 61 26.50 0.17 26.79
CA THR A 61 26.55 -1.19 27.33
C THR A 61 25.77 -2.14 26.44
N SER A 62 26.46 -3.15 25.91
CA SER A 62 25.81 -4.19 25.08
C SER A 62 25.29 -5.32 25.95
N LEU A 63 24.12 -5.86 25.62
CA LEU A 63 23.55 -7.06 26.21
C LEU A 63 23.06 -8.03 25.14
N GLN A 64 22.96 -9.31 25.51
CA GLN A 64 22.41 -10.35 24.64
C GLN A 64 21.53 -11.30 25.46
N LEU A 65 20.41 -11.68 24.82
CA LEU A 65 19.47 -12.69 25.30
C LEU A 65 19.12 -13.64 24.15
N ASN A 66 18.47 -14.75 24.49
CA ASN A 66 17.88 -15.63 23.47
C ASN A 66 16.43 -15.97 23.84
N VAL A 67 15.55 -15.94 22.85
CA VAL A 67 14.15 -16.38 22.93
C VAL A 67 13.98 -17.58 22.01
N SER A 68 13.65 -18.73 22.58
CA SER A 68 13.47 -19.96 21.77
C SER A 68 12.20 -19.88 20.93
N ASN A 69 12.31 -20.13 19.62
CA ASN A 69 11.20 -20.17 18.67
C ASN A 69 10.27 -18.93 18.76
N PRO A 70 10.78 -17.71 18.57
CA PRO A 70 9.94 -16.52 18.65
C PRO A 70 8.90 -16.49 17.50
N ALA A 71 7.74 -15.90 17.77
CA ALA A 71 6.82 -15.53 16.71
C ALA A 71 7.44 -14.38 15.90
N LEU A 72 7.71 -14.61 14.62
CA LEU A 72 8.43 -13.67 13.78
C LEU A 72 7.54 -12.50 13.35
N TRP A 73 8.14 -11.34 13.20
CA TRP A 73 7.48 -10.18 12.64
C TRP A 73 7.61 -10.19 11.11
N THR A 74 6.47 -10.01 10.43
CA THR A 74 6.37 -9.77 8.99
C THR A 74 5.22 -8.81 8.71
N ALA A 75 5.10 -8.24 7.50
CA ALA A 75 3.95 -7.43 7.11
C ALA A 75 2.62 -8.23 7.07
N GLU A 76 2.68 -9.56 6.99
CA GLU A 76 1.51 -10.45 7.03
C GLU A 76 1.17 -10.93 8.45
N THR A 77 2.19 -11.05 9.31
CA THR A 77 2.05 -11.49 10.70
C THR A 77 2.87 -10.58 11.62
N PRO A 78 2.36 -9.39 11.97
CA PRO A 78 3.12 -8.37 12.71
C PRO A 78 3.19 -8.69 14.20
N ASN A 79 3.97 -9.70 14.56
CA ASN A 79 4.14 -10.14 15.94
C ASN A 79 5.12 -9.24 16.70
N LEU A 80 4.62 -8.54 17.69
CA LEU A 80 5.40 -7.64 18.53
C LEU A 80 5.66 -8.23 19.92
N TYR A 81 6.81 -7.88 20.48
CA TYR A 81 7.26 -8.12 21.83
C TYR A 81 7.57 -6.79 22.52
N LYS A 82 7.75 -6.81 23.84
CA LYS A 82 8.25 -5.68 24.62
C LYS A 82 9.57 -6.03 25.27
N ALA A 83 10.51 -5.11 25.20
CA ALA A 83 11.75 -5.17 25.97
C ALA A 83 11.73 -4.07 27.03
N GLN A 84 11.67 -4.45 28.29
CA GLN A 84 11.73 -3.53 29.41
C GLN A 84 13.15 -3.45 29.95
N PHE A 85 13.74 -2.25 29.90
CA PHE A 85 15.08 -1.96 30.38
C PHE A 85 14.97 -1.17 31.69
N SER A 86 15.72 -1.61 32.72
CA SER A 86 15.79 -0.91 34.00
C SER A 86 17.25 -0.64 34.36
N LEU A 87 17.61 0.62 34.46
CA LEU A 87 18.91 1.06 34.98
C LEU A 87 18.89 1.00 36.50
N LEU A 88 19.82 0.25 37.09
CA LEU A 88 19.89 -0.01 38.51
C LEU A 88 21.14 0.62 39.11
N ASP A 89 21.06 1.11 40.34
CA ASP A 89 22.22 1.49 41.13
C ASP A 89 22.91 0.27 41.77
N LYS A 90 24.00 0.51 42.50
CA LYS A 90 24.78 -0.53 43.21
C LYS A 90 23.97 -1.32 44.25
N ALA A 91 22.91 -0.72 44.78
CA ALA A 91 22.00 -1.36 45.75
C ALA A 91 20.83 -2.11 45.06
N GLY A 92 20.76 -2.10 43.73
CA GLY A 92 19.70 -2.72 42.95
C GLY A 92 18.42 -1.87 42.84
N LYS A 93 18.46 -0.61 43.28
CA LYS A 93 17.33 0.32 43.15
C LYS A 93 17.22 0.81 41.71
N VAL A 94 16.01 0.83 41.17
CA VAL A 94 15.72 1.34 39.84
C VAL A 94 15.89 2.87 39.81
N LEU A 95 16.79 3.34 38.93
CA LEU A 95 17.03 4.75 38.68
C LEU A 95 16.18 5.27 37.52
N HIS A 96 16.02 4.45 36.47
CA HIS A 96 15.25 4.76 35.29
C HIS A 96 14.76 3.46 34.61
N SER A 97 13.62 3.52 33.93
CA SER A 97 13.12 2.42 33.11
C SER A 97 12.55 2.94 31.79
N GLU A 98 12.84 2.21 30.72
CA GLU A 98 12.28 2.41 29.38
C GLU A 98 11.70 1.11 28.87
N THR A 99 10.68 1.19 28.01
CA THR A 99 10.06 0.01 27.38
C THR A 99 9.97 0.23 25.89
N GLU A 100 10.59 -0.66 25.12
CA GLU A 100 10.61 -0.64 23.68
C GLU A 100 9.74 -1.76 23.11
N ASN A 101 8.95 -1.45 22.07
CA ASN A 101 8.33 -2.48 21.25
C ASN A 101 9.32 -2.93 20.18
N PHE A 102 9.34 -4.21 19.86
CA PHE A 102 10.21 -4.74 18.81
C PHE A 102 9.63 -6.01 18.20
N GLY A 103 10.17 -6.47 17.08
CA GLY A 103 9.83 -7.73 16.43
C GLY A 103 11.07 -8.52 16.06
N PHE A 104 10.99 -9.86 16.20
CA PHE A 104 12.06 -10.75 15.73
C PHE A 104 11.98 -10.90 14.22
N ARG A 105 13.00 -10.42 13.50
CA ARG A 105 13.14 -10.60 12.06
C ARG A 105 14.58 -10.52 11.60
N THR A 106 14.87 -11.13 10.47
CA THR A 106 16.16 -11.01 9.77
C THR A 106 15.92 -10.45 8.37
N ILE A 107 16.68 -9.43 8.00
CA ILE A 107 16.67 -8.80 6.68
C ILE A 107 17.94 -9.24 5.96
N GLU A 108 17.80 -9.73 4.74
CA GLU A 108 18.90 -10.11 3.85
C GLU A 108 18.72 -9.49 2.49
N VAL A 109 19.72 -8.79 1.99
CA VAL A 109 19.84 -8.40 0.58
C VAL A 109 20.76 -9.42 -0.07
N ARG A 110 20.24 -10.18 -1.05
CA ARG A 110 21.03 -11.11 -1.85
C ARG A 110 21.31 -10.47 -3.19
N GLU A 111 22.56 -10.17 -3.44
CA GLU A 111 23.00 -9.51 -4.67
C GLU A 111 22.49 -10.23 -5.91
N SER A 112 22.01 -9.47 -6.89
CA SER A 112 21.46 -9.95 -8.16
C SER A 112 20.29 -10.94 -8.05
N ASP A 113 19.67 -11.02 -6.87
CA ASP A 113 18.53 -11.91 -6.57
C ASP A 113 17.35 -11.13 -5.98
N GLY A 114 17.42 -10.69 -4.72
CA GLY A 114 16.30 -10.00 -4.12
C GLY A 114 16.47 -9.62 -2.66
N LEU A 115 15.39 -9.15 -2.08
CA LEU A 115 15.25 -8.88 -0.65
C LEU A 115 14.53 -10.04 0.03
N TYR A 116 15.10 -10.50 1.13
CA TYR A 116 14.57 -11.59 1.94
C TYR A 116 14.27 -11.12 3.35
N ILE A 117 13.08 -11.44 3.84
CA ILE A 117 12.69 -11.23 5.23
C ILE A 117 12.44 -12.60 5.84
N ASN A 118 13.14 -12.94 6.92
CA ASN A 118 13.05 -14.25 7.57
C ASN A 118 13.28 -15.42 6.60
N GLY A 119 14.21 -15.25 5.66
CA GLY A 119 14.54 -16.27 4.67
C GLY A 119 13.57 -16.41 3.49
N VAL A 120 12.49 -15.61 3.45
CA VAL A 120 11.51 -15.60 2.36
C VAL A 120 11.72 -14.37 1.49
N ARG A 121 11.80 -14.58 0.16
CA ARG A 121 11.87 -13.50 -0.82
C ARG A 121 10.53 -12.76 -0.87
N ILE A 122 10.57 -11.45 -0.73
CA ILE A 122 9.34 -10.63 -0.73
C ILE A 122 9.17 -9.84 -2.03
N ASN A 123 7.91 -9.49 -2.33
CA ASN A 123 7.56 -8.55 -3.37
C ASN A 123 6.98 -7.27 -2.75
N VAL A 124 7.55 -6.12 -3.09
CA VAL A 124 7.14 -4.80 -2.60
C VAL A 124 5.91 -4.33 -3.38
N ARG A 125 4.78 -4.29 -2.72
CA ARG A 125 3.54 -3.65 -3.17
C ARG A 125 3.43 -2.33 -2.42
N GLY A 126 4.22 -1.36 -2.85
CA GLY A 126 4.48 -0.15 -2.10
C GLY A 126 3.81 1.10 -2.66
N VAL A 127 3.71 2.11 -1.82
CA VAL A 127 3.23 3.44 -2.17
C VAL A 127 4.07 4.50 -1.47
N ASN A 128 4.27 5.64 -2.12
CA ASN A 128 4.81 6.84 -1.50
C ASN A 128 3.71 7.52 -0.68
N ARG A 129 4.07 8.09 0.45
CA ARG A 129 3.15 8.81 1.32
C ARG A 129 3.74 10.12 1.80
N HIS A 130 3.01 11.20 1.58
CA HIS A 130 3.18 12.44 2.33
C HIS A 130 2.36 12.42 3.62
N SER A 131 2.92 12.93 4.74
CA SER A 131 2.16 13.23 5.95
C SER A 131 1.35 14.49 5.69
N PHE A 132 0.09 14.36 5.21
CA PHE A 132 -0.65 15.51 4.71
C PHE A 132 -2.17 15.34 4.81
N ARG A 133 -2.87 16.42 5.10
CA ARG A 133 -4.34 16.56 5.01
C ARG A 133 -4.69 17.98 4.57
N PRO A 134 -5.80 18.18 3.84
CA PRO A 134 -6.21 19.51 3.37
C PRO A 134 -6.39 20.54 4.48
N GLU A 135 -6.91 20.13 5.63
CA GLU A 135 -7.23 21.02 6.76
C GLU A 135 -6.04 21.36 7.63
N SER A 136 -5.06 20.47 7.75
CA SER A 136 -3.97 20.59 8.72
C SER A 136 -2.57 20.63 8.10
N GLY A 137 -2.49 20.49 6.76
CA GLY A 137 -1.21 20.37 6.09
C GLY A 137 -0.44 19.16 6.62
N ARG A 138 0.80 19.35 6.99
CA ARG A 138 1.71 18.29 7.47
C ARG A 138 1.55 17.91 8.94
N THR A 139 0.64 18.53 9.67
CA THR A 139 0.36 18.19 11.07
C THR A 139 -0.76 17.16 11.15
N LEU A 140 -0.44 15.94 11.56
CA LEU A 140 -1.38 14.84 11.65
C LEU A 140 -1.60 14.38 13.08
N SER A 141 -2.80 13.90 13.38
CA SER A 141 -3.07 13.18 14.62
C SER A 141 -2.70 11.70 14.50
N LYS A 142 -2.61 11.02 15.65
CA LYS A 142 -2.41 9.57 15.71
C LYS A 142 -3.47 8.81 14.93
N GLU A 143 -4.74 9.22 15.04
CA GLU A 143 -5.86 8.59 14.33
C GLU A 143 -5.69 8.71 12.81
N LYS A 144 -5.24 9.87 12.31
CA LYS A 144 -4.98 10.08 10.88
C LYS A 144 -3.82 9.23 10.37
N ASN A 145 -2.78 9.07 11.17
CA ASN A 145 -1.68 8.17 10.85
C ASN A 145 -2.14 6.70 10.77
N ILE A 146 -3.01 6.25 11.69
CA ILE A 146 -3.60 4.90 11.66
C ILE A 146 -4.54 4.73 10.45
N GLU A 147 -5.38 5.73 10.14
CA GLU A 147 -6.25 5.72 8.95
C GLU A 147 -5.44 5.49 7.66
N ASP A 148 -4.28 6.13 7.50
CA ASP A 148 -3.41 5.96 6.33
C ASP A 148 -2.91 4.52 6.20
N VAL A 149 -2.44 3.94 7.30
CA VAL A 149 -1.96 2.54 7.30
C VAL A 149 -3.11 1.58 6.97
N LEU A 150 -4.29 1.78 7.56
CA LEU A 150 -5.47 0.97 7.25
C LEU A 150 -5.92 1.12 5.79
N LEU A 151 -5.84 2.33 5.23
CA LEU A 151 -6.16 2.58 3.83
C LEU A 151 -5.21 1.81 2.90
N MET A 152 -3.89 1.88 3.14
CA MET A 152 -2.89 1.12 2.38
C MET A 152 -3.14 -0.40 2.49
N LYS A 153 -3.38 -0.92 3.70
CA LYS A 153 -3.72 -2.33 3.92
C LYS A 153 -4.99 -2.73 3.18
N SER A 154 -6.00 -1.84 3.12
CA SER A 154 -7.26 -2.11 2.40
C SER A 154 -7.08 -2.22 0.88
N MET A 155 -5.97 -1.71 0.33
CA MET A 155 -5.53 -1.87 -1.06
C MET A 155 -4.57 -3.05 -1.26
N ASN A 156 -4.39 -3.92 -0.26
CA ASN A 156 -3.45 -5.05 -0.28
C ASN A 156 -1.97 -4.64 -0.42
N MET A 157 -1.64 -3.41 -0.04
CA MET A 157 -0.26 -2.93 0.04
C MET A 157 0.46 -3.58 1.22
N ASN A 158 1.77 -3.81 1.07
CA ASN A 158 2.63 -4.33 2.13
C ASN A 158 3.78 -3.39 2.47
N SER A 159 3.94 -2.28 1.74
CA SER A 159 5.09 -1.38 1.91
C SER A 159 4.70 0.08 1.74
N VAL A 160 5.45 0.97 2.40
CA VAL A 160 5.32 2.42 2.27
C VAL A 160 6.70 3.08 2.27
N ARG A 161 6.89 4.08 1.41
CA ARG A 161 8.03 5.00 1.47
C ARG A 161 7.57 6.34 2.03
N LEU A 162 8.34 6.86 2.98
CA LEU A 162 8.07 8.14 3.64
C LEU A 162 8.68 9.27 2.80
N SER A 163 7.96 9.70 1.80
CA SER A 163 8.38 10.78 0.91
C SER A 163 8.06 12.15 1.53
N HIS A 164 9.00 13.07 1.69
CA HIS A 164 10.45 12.96 1.56
C HIS A 164 11.07 13.42 2.89
N TYR A 165 10.67 12.82 3.99
CA TYR A 165 11.04 13.16 5.36
C TYR A 165 10.54 12.10 6.35
N PRO A 166 11.15 11.95 7.53
CA PRO A 166 10.70 11.00 8.54
C PRO A 166 9.26 11.28 8.97
N ALA A 167 8.46 10.24 9.15
CA ALA A 167 7.08 10.35 9.62
C ALA A 167 6.98 10.59 11.14
N ASP A 168 5.76 10.84 11.61
CA ASP A 168 5.45 10.83 13.03
C ASP A 168 5.69 9.45 13.64
N PRO A 169 6.15 9.34 14.91
CA PRO A 169 6.34 8.06 15.57
C PRO A 169 5.07 7.19 15.59
N GLU A 170 3.90 7.79 15.74
CA GLU A 170 2.62 7.08 15.74
C GLU A 170 2.31 6.40 14.41
N PHE A 171 2.82 6.93 13.30
CA PHE A 171 2.72 6.27 11.99
C PHE A 171 3.56 5.00 11.95
N LEU A 172 4.80 5.06 12.43
CA LEU A 172 5.70 3.90 12.52
C LEU A 172 5.15 2.84 13.48
N GLU A 173 4.59 3.24 14.64
CA GLU A 173 3.89 2.33 15.56
C GLU A 173 2.71 1.62 14.88
N ALA A 174 1.95 2.33 14.03
CA ALA A 174 0.87 1.74 13.25
C ALA A 174 1.40 0.76 12.20
N CYS A 175 2.50 1.08 11.51
CA CYS A 175 3.18 0.16 10.57
C CYS A 175 3.69 -1.10 11.28
N ASP A 176 4.25 -0.96 12.48
CA ASP A 176 4.71 -2.09 13.29
C ASP A 176 3.58 -3.03 13.68
N SER A 177 2.43 -2.47 14.09
CA SER A 177 1.31 -3.24 14.65
C SER A 177 0.36 -3.79 13.59
N LEU A 178 0.19 -3.11 12.45
CA LEU A 178 -0.69 -3.49 11.36
C LEU A 178 0.04 -4.19 10.20
N GLY A 179 1.37 -4.13 10.19
CA GLY A 179 2.23 -4.83 9.24
C GLY A 179 2.39 -4.11 7.90
N LEU A 180 3.30 -3.14 7.83
CA LEU A 180 3.83 -2.56 6.60
C LEU A 180 5.36 -2.52 6.67
N TYR A 181 6.03 -2.82 5.56
CA TYR A 181 7.46 -2.56 5.40
C TYR A 181 7.67 -1.07 5.11
N VAL A 182 8.60 -0.44 5.80
CA VAL A 182 8.83 1.00 5.72
C VAL A 182 10.21 1.29 5.13
N MET A 183 10.27 2.22 4.20
CA MET A 183 11.45 2.95 3.81
C MET A 183 11.40 4.32 4.49
N ASP A 184 12.19 4.51 5.55
CA ASP A 184 12.27 5.78 6.27
C ASP A 184 13.33 6.68 5.63
N GLU A 185 12.99 7.95 5.41
CA GLU A 185 13.75 8.83 4.53
C GLU A 185 14.25 10.09 5.24
N LEU A 186 15.57 10.32 5.15
CA LEU A 186 16.17 11.61 5.46
C LEU A 186 15.71 12.65 4.43
N GLY A 187 15.25 13.80 4.85
CA GLY A 187 14.87 14.87 3.93
C GLY A 187 16.00 15.27 2.98
N GLY A 188 15.62 15.75 1.80
CA GLY A 188 16.53 16.19 0.73
C GLY A 188 15.91 15.92 -0.63
N TRP A 189 15.67 16.98 -1.43
CA TRP A 189 15.09 16.87 -2.77
C TRP A 189 15.81 17.83 -3.71
N HIS A 190 16.54 17.27 -4.69
CA HIS A 190 17.47 17.96 -5.60
C HIS A 190 18.64 18.66 -4.89
N GLY A 191 18.45 19.12 -3.67
CA GLY A 191 19.47 19.72 -2.81
C GLY A 191 19.79 18.83 -1.62
N LYS A 192 21.08 18.60 -1.37
CA LYS A 192 21.58 17.78 -0.26
C LYS A 192 21.92 18.63 0.96
N TYR A 193 21.83 18.05 2.15
CA TYR A 193 22.39 18.66 3.36
C TYR A 193 23.92 18.70 3.29
N ASP A 194 24.54 19.73 3.91
CA ASP A 194 25.95 19.67 4.25
C ASP A 194 26.21 18.54 5.26
N THR A 195 27.44 18.02 5.25
CA THR A 195 27.79 16.85 6.06
C THR A 195 27.57 17.07 7.57
N PRO A 196 27.98 18.22 8.20
CA PRO A 196 27.73 18.43 9.61
C PRO A 196 26.25 18.48 10.00
N THR A 197 25.40 19.04 9.14
CA THR A 197 23.95 19.07 9.36
C THR A 197 23.35 17.69 9.16
N GLY A 198 23.72 16.99 8.08
CA GLY A 198 23.24 15.65 7.77
C GLY A 198 23.56 14.63 8.85
N VAL A 199 24.76 14.65 9.42
CA VAL A 199 25.16 13.76 10.53
C VAL A 199 24.18 13.89 11.72
N ARG A 200 23.87 15.13 12.13
CA ARG A 200 22.95 15.37 13.26
C ARG A 200 21.52 14.92 12.96
N LEU A 201 21.07 15.12 11.72
CA LEU A 201 19.73 14.70 11.30
C LEU A 201 19.61 13.17 11.26
N ILE A 202 20.63 12.47 10.75
CA ILE A 202 20.69 11.01 10.73
C ILE A 202 20.72 10.46 12.15
N GLU A 203 21.56 11.00 13.04
CA GLU A 203 21.59 10.63 14.45
C GLU A 203 20.20 10.74 15.06
N GLY A 204 19.54 11.91 14.93
CA GLY A 204 18.22 12.15 15.49
C GLY A 204 17.13 11.23 14.92
N MET A 205 17.15 10.98 13.61
CA MET A 205 16.20 10.08 12.94
C MET A 205 16.38 8.64 13.41
N ILE A 206 17.60 8.11 13.34
CA ILE A 206 17.86 6.70 13.66
C ILE A 206 17.73 6.43 15.16
N GLU A 207 18.23 7.32 16.04
CA GLU A 207 18.02 7.16 17.49
C GLU A 207 16.54 7.11 17.85
N ARG A 208 15.67 7.83 17.13
CA ARG A 208 14.22 7.78 17.33
C ARG A 208 13.61 6.48 16.81
N ASP A 209 14.02 6.02 15.61
CA ASP A 209 13.24 5.07 14.81
C ASP A 209 13.87 3.66 14.70
N VAL A 210 15.08 3.47 15.21
CA VAL A 210 15.88 2.21 15.04
C VAL A 210 15.18 0.95 15.55
N ASN A 211 14.28 1.07 16.54
CA ASN A 211 13.61 -0.07 17.17
C ASN A 211 12.35 -0.54 16.43
N HIS A 212 11.86 0.24 15.44
CA HIS A 212 10.68 -0.14 14.64
C HIS A 212 11.01 -1.34 13.73
N PRO A 213 10.36 -2.50 13.92
CA PRO A 213 10.58 -3.67 13.07
C PRO A 213 10.05 -3.48 11.65
N SER A 214 9.14 -2.54 11.43
CA SER A 214 8.62 -2.20 10.11
C SER A 214 9.67 -1.58 9.19
N ILE A 215 10.64 -0.83 9.72
CA ILE A 215 11.68 -0.21 8.89
C ILE A 215 12.63 -1.27 8.34
N ILE A 216 12.68 -1.35 7.01
CA ILE A 216 13.51 -2.30 6.26
C ILE A 216 14.67 -1.58 5.57
N TRP A 217 14.44 -0.34 5.12
CA TRP A 217 15.43 0.49 4.44
C TRP A 217 15.52 1.86 5.09
N TRP A 218 16.72 2.41 5.08
CA TRP A 218 16.96 3.84 5.24
C TRP A 218 17.11 4.47 3.87
N SER A 219 16.64 5.69 3.69
CA SER A 219 16.79 6.46 2.46
C SER A 219 17.57 7.76 2.72
N ASN A 220 18.62 8.00 1.94
CA ASN A 220 19.47 9.19 2.06
C ASN A 220 19.01 10.26 1.06
N GLY A 221 17.86 10.90 1.34
CA GLY A 221 17.29 11.95 0.48
C GLY A 221 16.57 11.43 -0.75
N ASN A 222 16.24 12.31 -1.69
CA ASN A 222 15.50 12.04 -2.91
C ASN A 222 16.12 12.73 -4.14
N GLU A 223 16.03 12.09 -5.33
CA GLU A 223 16.34 12.68 -6.65
C GLU A 223 17.62 13.51 -6.68
N LYS A 224 18.77 12.88 -6.37
CA LYS A 224 20.10 13.49 -6.24
C LYS A 224 20.26 14.42 -5.01
N GLY A 225 19.27 14.49 -4.13
CA GLY A 225 19.36 15.19 -2.85
C GLY A 225 20.15 14.43 -1.78
N TRP A 226 20.80 13.30 -2.13
CA TRP A 226 21.66 12.55 -1.20
C TRP A 226 23.06 13.12 -1.12
N ASN A 227 23.61 13.13 0.08
CA ASN A 227 25.03 13.40 0.31
C ASN A 227 25.75 12.08 0.57
N THR A 228 26.59 11.64 -0.35
CA THR A 228 27.29 10.35 -0.27
C THR A 228 28.28 10.24 0.90
N GLU A 229 28.74 11.36 1.46
CA GLU A 229 29.55 11.37 2.68
C GLU A 229 28.78 10.88 3.92
N LEU A 230 27.43 10.89 3.83
CA LEU A 230 26.54 10.48 4.92
C LEU A 230 26.18 8.99 4.89
N ASP A 231 26.48 8.25 3.83
CA ASP A 231 26.03 6.86 3.69
C ASP A 231 26.48 5.95 4.84
N GLY A 232 27.69 6.15 5.31
CA GLY A 232 28.24 5.41 6.45
C GLY A 232 27.68 5.82 7.82
N GLU A 233 27.09 7.00 7.92
CA GLU A 233 26.56 7.51 9.20
C GLU A 233 25.36 6.73 9.68
N PHE A 234 24.47 6.30 8.75
CA PHE A 234 23.31 5.48 9.09
C PHE A 234 23.69 4.25 9.90
N HIS A 235 24.76 3.58 9.51
CA HIS A 235 25.21 2.34 10.17
C HIS A 235 25.96 2.57 11.51
N LYS A 236 26.27 3.80 11.88
CA LYS A 236 26.83 4.08 13.21
C LYS A 236 25.79 3.89 14.30
N TYR A 237 24.54 4.25 14.02
CA TYR A 237 23.43 4.24 14.98
C TYR A 237 22.52 3.04 14.80
N ASP A 238 22.56 2.36 13.64
CA ASP A 238 21.75 1.16 13.36
C ASP A 238 22.56 -0.14 13.52
N PRO A 239 22.42 -0.87 14.65
CA PRO A 239 23.11 -2.14 14.85
C PRO A 239 22.64 -3.26 13.91
N GLN A 240 21.46 -3.10 13.28
CA GLN A 240 20.90 -4.06 12.32
C GLN A 240 21.54 -3.93 10.93
N LYS A 241 22.24 -2.83 10.64
CA LYS A 241 22.90 -2.54 9.36
C LYS A 241 21.95 -2.65 8.16
N ARG A 242 20.74 -2.09 8.32
CA ARG A 242 19.75 -2.06 7.24
C ARG A 242 20.29 -1.35 5.99
N PRO A 243 19.87 -1.76 4.78
CA PRO A 243 20.35 -1.14 3.56
C PRO A 243 19.97 0.34 3.48
N VAL A 244 20.91 1.15 2.98
CA VAL A 244 20.70 2.57 2.66
C VAL A 244 20.39 2.69 1.18
N ILE A 245 19.37 3.46 0.83
CA ILE A 245 18.90 3.63 -0.55
C ILE A 245 19.15 5.07 -1.02
N HIS A 246 19.48 5.21 -2.31
CA HIS A 246 19.53 6.49 -3.03
C HIS A 246 18.35 6.55 -4.02
N PRO A 247 17.19 7.10 -3.68
CA PRO A 247 16.05 7.18 -4.60
C PRO A 247 16.40 7.89 -5.90
N GLN A 248 15.98 7.31 -7.02
CA GLN A 248 16.38 7.67 -8.39
C GLN A 248 17.90 7.43 -8.66
N GLY A 249 18.49 6.44 -8.00
CA GLY A 249 19.90 6.12 -8.16
C GLY A 249 20.19 4.63 -8.03
N ASN A 250 21.47 4.29 -8.20
CA ASN A 250 22.01 2.94 -8.03
C ASN A 250 22.94 2.94 -6.82
N PHE A 251 22.56 2.25 -5.74
CA PHE A 251 23.36 2.16 -4.52
C PHE A 251 22.97 0.93 -3.69
N SER A 252 23.89 0.39 -2.92
CA SER A 252 23.69 -0.78 -2.03
C SER A 252 23.07 -2.01 -2.70
N GLY A 253 23.35 -2.22 -4.00
CA GLY A 253 22.80 -3.34 -4.76
C GLY A 253 21.39 -3.13 -5.30
N PHE A 254 20.81 -1.93 -5.14
CA PHE A 254 19.50 -1.56 -5.65
C PHE A 254 19.61 -0.55 -6.78
N GLU A 255 18.81 -0.74 -7.82
CA GLU A 255 18.50 0.22 -8.87
C GLU A 255 17.09 0.76 -8.63
N THR A 256 16.97 2.06 -8.36
CA THR A 256 15.74 2.68 -7.86
C THR A 256 15.17 3.77 -8.77
N MET A 257 15.55 3.77 -10.05
CA MET A 257 15.20 4.82 -10.99
C MET A 257 13.70 5.10 -11.08
N HIS A 258 13.34 6.39 -11.07
CA HIS A 258 11.96 6.87 -11.11
C HIS A 258 11.36 6.90 -12.52
N TYR A 259 10.04 6.70 -12.61
CA TYR A 259 9.16 6.99 -13.75
C TYR A 259 9.67 6.46 -15.11
N ARG A 260 10.17 5.24 -15.12
CA ARG A 260 10.61 4.61 -16.37
C ARG A 260 9.41 4.05 -17.13
N SER A 261 9.44 4.24 -18.46
CA SER A 261 8.49 3.59 -19.34
C SER A 261 8.58 2.06 -19.20
N TYR A 262 7.57 1.34 -19.66
CA TYR A 262 7.54 -0.11 -19.62
C TYR A 262 8.77 -0.75 -20.25
N GLY A 263 9.18 -0.25 -21.43
CA GLY A 263 10.37 -0.76 -22.13
C GLY A 263 11.69 -0.42 -21.42
N GLU A 264 11.81 0.78 -20.83
CA GLU A 264 12.99 1.16 -20.04
C GLU A 264 13.09 0.30 -18.78
N SER A 265 11.99 0.05 -18.09
CA SER A 265 11.95 -0.81 -16.90
C SER A 265 12.46 -2.22 -17.21
N GLN A 266 12.13 -2.77 -18.37
CA GLN A 266 12.69 -4.06 -18.82
C GLN A 266 14.22 -4.01 -18.99
N ASN A 267 14.78 -2.88 -19.40
CA ASN A 267 16.22 -2.72 -19.53
C ASN A 267 16.89 -2.64 -18.15
N TYR A 268 16.33 -1.88 -17.22
CA TYR A 268 16.83 -1.81 -15.83
C TYR A 268 16.83 -3.17 -15.13
N MET A 269 15.80 -3.98 -15.32
CA MET A 269 15.75 -5.34 -14.77
C MET A 269 16.81 -6.30 -15.34
N ARG A 270 17.47 -5.95 -16.46
CA ARG A 270 18.61 -6.74 -17.00
C ARG A 270 19.93 -6.42 -16.32
N LEU A 271 20.02 -5.30 -15.61
CA LEU A 271 21.20 -4.94 -14.82
C LEU A 271 21.41 -5.94 -13.67
N PRO A 272 22.62 -6.03 -13.11
CA PRO A 272 22.90 -6.96 -12.01
C PRO A 272 22.22 -6.58 -10.70
N GLU A 273 21.84 -5.31 -10.53
CA GLU A 273 21.21 -4.80 -9.32
C GLU A 273 19.75 -5.28 -9.17
N ILE A 274 19.24 -5.22 -7.95
CA ILE A 274 17.84 -5.45 -7.64
C ILE A 274 17.04 -4.23 -8.09
N PHE A 275 16.16 -4.39 -9.08
CA PHE A 275 15.29 -3.32 -9.53
C PHE A 275 14.12 -3.12 -8.55
N MET A 276 14.05 -1.92 -7.98
CA MET A 276 13.00 -1.50 -7.05
C MET A 276 12.75 0.00 -7.25
N PRO A 277 11.98 0.43 -8.27
CA PRO A 277 11.71 1.85 -8.47
C PRO A 277 11.04 2.44 -7.22
N THR A 278 11.69 3.45 -6.65
CA THR A 278 11.16 4.13 -5.46
C THR A 278 10.01 5.08 -5.78
N GLU A 279 9.81 5.39 -7.07
CA GLU A 279 8.61 6.06 -7.59
C GLU A 279 8.32 5.52 -9.00
N PHE A 280 7.08 5.05 -9.24
CA PHE A 280 6.64 4.64 -10.57
C PHE A 280 5.14 4.86 -10.75
N LEU A 281 4.67 4.93 -12.00
CA LEU A 281 3.29 5.19 -12.38
C LEU A 281 2.73 6.45 -11.70
N HIS A 282 3.32 7.61 -12.01
CA HIS A 282 2.87 8.90 -11.52
C HIS A 282 1.46 9.21 -12.02
N GLY A 283 0.55 9.60 -11.12
CA GLY A 283 -0.85 9.85 -11.45
C GLY A 283 -1.08 10.87 -12.55
N LEU A 284 -0.22 11.89 -12.64
CA LEU A 284 -0.32 12.92 -13.68
C LEU A 284 0.13 12.44 -15.07
N TYR A 285 1.19 11.61 -15.15
CA TYR A 285 1.86 11.33 -16.43
C TYR A 285 1.44 10.00 -17.05
N ASP A 286 1.13 9.04 -16.24
CA ASP A 286 0.99 7.64 -16.65
C ASP A 286 -0.46 7.19 -16.82
N GLY A 287 -1.38 8.15 -16.91
CA GLY A 287 -2.81 7.89 -17.11
C GLY A 287 -3.51 7.34 -15.86
N GLY A 288 -2.93 7.63 -14.69
CA GLY A 288 -3.39 7.10 -13.41
C GLY A 288 -2.86 5.70 -13.13
N HIS A 289 -2.87 5.32 -11.89
CA HIS A 289 -2.29 4.09 -11.37
C HIS A 289 -2.99 2.82 -11.87
N GLY A 290 -4.24 2.93 -12.34
CA GLY A 290 -5.01 1.81 -12.85
C GLY A 290 -4.63 1.40 -14.27
N ALA A 291 -4.28 2.35 -15.12
CA ALA A 291 -4.15 2.12 -16.56
C ALA A 291 -2.95 1.23 -16.92
N GLY A 292 -1.80 1.40 -16.27
CA GLY A 292 -0.57 0.68 -16.58
C GLY A 292 -0.17 -0.38 -15.55
N LEU A 293 -0.78 -0.38 -14.38
CA LEU A 293 -0.31 -1.19 -13.24
C LEU A 293 -0.32 -2.69 -13.55
N TYR A 294 -1.31 -3.21 -14.25
CA TYR A 294 -1.36 -4.64 -14.57
C TYR A 294 -0.12 -5.10 -15.35
N ASP A 295 0.24 -4.39 -16.41
CA ASP A 295 1.35 -4.75 -17.27
C ASP A 295 2.68 -4.63 -16.51
N TYR A 296 2.89 -3.51 -15.80
CA TYR A 296 4.09 -3.31 -14.97
C TYR A 296 4.20 -4.40 -13.90
N TRP A 297 3.11 -4.68 -13.16
CA TRP A 297 3.13 -5.64 -12.06
C TRP A 297 3.40 -7.06 -12.54
N GLU A 298 2.73 -7.50 -13.62
CA GLU A 298 2.94 -8.84 -14.17
C GLU A 298 4.36 -9.03 -14.73
N MET A 299 4.96 -7.98 -15.25
CA MET A 299 6.36 -7.97 -15.66
C MET A 299 7.30 -8.02 -14.44
N MET A 300 7.10 -7.12 -13.48
CA MET A 300 7.99 -6.96 -12.32
C MET A 300 8.00 -8.21 -11.43
N ARG A 301 6.84 -8.73 -11.05
CA ARG A 301 6.74 -9.89 -10.14
C ARG A 301 7.30 -11.20 -10.70
N LYS A 302 7.37 -11.32 -12.03
CA LYS A 302 7.92 -12.50 -12.70
C LYS A 302 9.42 -12.43 -12.92
N HIS A 303 10.00 -11.24 -12.79
CA HIS A 303 11.43 -11.06 -13.03
C HIS A 303 12.24 -11.36 -11.76
N PRO A 304 13.27 -12.23 -11.82
CA PRO A 304 14.01 -12.67 -10.63
C PRO A 304 14.74 -11.54 -9.89
N ARG A 305 15.12 -10.47 -10.58
CA ARG A 305 15.84 -9.33 -10.00
C ARG A 305 14.96 -8.10 -9.77
N CYS A 306 13.63 -8.24 -9.86
CA CYS A 306 12.72 -7.17 -9.52
C CYS A 306 11.91 -7.59 -8.29
N ILE A 307 11.85 -6.73 -7.30
CA ILE A 307 11.09 -6.97 -6.07
C ILE A 307 9.83 -6.12 -5.97
N GLY A 308 9.37 -5.48 -7.05
CA GLY A 308 8.27 -4.51 -7.02
C GLY A 308 8.79 -3.10 -6.82
N GLY A 309 7.98 -2.20 -6.24
CA GLY A 309 8.33 -0.80 -6.07
C GLY A 309 7.24 0.00 -5.39
N PHE A 310 7.35 1.36 -5.45
CA PHE A 310 6.47 2.27 -4.77
C PHE A 310 5.73 3.18 -5.76
N LEU A 311 4.40 3.10 -5.79
CA LEU A 311 3.56 3.98 -6.61
C LEU A 311 3.67 5.44 -6.12
N TRP A 312 3.61 6.39 -7.03
CA TRP A 312 3.49 7.80 -6.70
C TRP A 312 2.04 8.26 -6.96
N VAL A 313 1.25 8.62 -6.00
CA VAL A 313 1.41 8.77 -4.54
C VAL A 313 0.08 8.36 -3.88
N LEU A 314 0.02 8.24 -2.54
CA LEU A 314 -1.16 7.73 -1.83
C LEU A 314 -2.40 8.60 -2.03
N ALA A 315 -2.28 9.91 -1.81
CA ALA A 315 -3.42 10.82 -1.84
C ALA A 315 -3.06 12.13 -2.54
N ASP A 316 -4.05 12.75 -3.13
CA ASP A 316 -3.95 14.12 -3.67
C ASP A 316 -3.50 15.11 -2.60
N GLU A 317 -2.67 16.06 -2.98
CA GLU A 317 -2.07 17.06 -2.10
C GLU A 317 -2.81 18.40 -2.19
N GLY A 318 -4.10 18.40 -1.91
CA GLY A 318 -4.92 19.61 -1.90
C GLY A 318 -4.87 20.34 -0.56
N VAL A 319 -4.75 21.67 -0.58
CA VAL A 319 -4.80 22.55 0.62
C VAL A 319 -6.16 23.23 0.70
N LYS A 320 -6.81 23.15 1.85
CA LYS A 320 -8.04 23.91 2.11
C LYS A 320 -7.71 25.40 2.32
N ARG A 321 -8.10 26.19 1.36
CA ARG A 321 -7.88 27.66 1.36
C ARG A 321 -8.96 28.34 2.20
N VAL A 322 -8.60 28.77 3.40
CA VAL A 322 -9.52 29.50 4.28
C VAL A 322 -9.86 30.91 3.77
N ASP A 323 -8.97 31.46 2.94
CA ASP A 323 -9.13 32.75 2.25
C ASP A 323 -9.97 32.67 0.96
N MET A 324 -10.38 31.46 0.54
CA MET A 324 -11.18 31.16 -0.65
C MET A 324 -12.39 30.27 -0.31
N ASP A 325 -13.09 30.58 0.79
CA ASP A 325 -14.31 29.88 1.22
C ASP A 325 -14.18 28.35 1.36
N GLY A 326 -12.97 27.86 1.70
CA GLY A 326 -12.71 26.44 1.87
C GLY A 326 -12.45 25.67 0.58
N PHE A 327 -12.18 26.36 -0.53
CA PHE A 327 -11.78 25.74 -1.78
C PHE A 327 -10.53 24.86 -1.56
N ILE A 328 -10.54 23.64 -2.12
CA ILE A 328 -9.38 22.75 -2.10
C ILE A 328 -8.48 23.11 -3.28
N ASP A 329 -7.34 23.69 -2.95
CA ASP A 329 -6.36 24.15 -3.93
C ASP A 329 -5.31 23.05 -4.17
N ASN A 330 -5.42 22.37 -5.30
CA ASN A 330 -4.46 21.39 -5.78
C ASN A 330 -3.37 22.03 -6.68
N GLN A 331 -3.23 23.34 -6.64
CA GLN A 331 -2.34 24.08 -7.55
C GLN A 331 -2.65 23.75 -9.04
N GLY A 332 -3.88 24.01 -9.45
CA GLY A 332 -4.42 23.51 -10.73
C GLY A 332 -4.67 21.99 -10.63
N ASN A 333 -3.98 21.22 -11.44
CA ASN A 333 -4.00 19.75 -11.38
C ASN A 333 -2.66 19.15 -10.91
N PHE A 334 -1.79 19.95 -10.32
CA PHE A 334 -0.43 19.53 -9.96
C PHE A 334 -0.40 18.55 -8.80
N GLY A 335 -1.17 18.85 -7.75
CA GLY A 335 -1.31 17.98 -6.59
C GLY A 335 -2.47 16.98 -6.70
N ALA A 336 -3.13 16.86 -7.87
CA ALA A 336 -4.16 15.85 -8.13
C ALA A 336 -3.51 14.62 -8.79
N ASP A 337 -2.58 13.97 -8.09
CA ASP A 337 -1.77 12.86 -8.58
C ASP A 337 -1.84 11.61 -7.69
N GLY A 338 -2.73 11.64 -6.71
CA GLY A 338 -2.94 10.55 -5.75
C GLY A 338 -3.72 9.36 -6.31
N ILE A 339 -3.64 8.26 -5.58
CA ILE A 339 -4.47 7.06 -5.78
C ILE A 339 -5.89 7.31 -5.26
N VAL A 340 -6.01 8.15 -4.26
CA VAL A 340 -7.26 8.60 -3.64
C VAL A 340 -7.30 10.12 -3.59
N GLY A 341 -8.48 10.69 -3.48
CA GLY A 341 -8.66 12.14 -3.38
C GLY A 341 -8.07 12.73 -2.09
N PRO A 342 -8.07 14.08 -1.94
CA PRO A 342 -7.38 14.79 -0.87
C PRO A 342 -7.93 14.48 0.54
N HIS A 343 -9.19 14.07 0.65
CA HIS A 343 -9.81 13.58 1.90
C HIS A 343 -9.85 12.05 1.97
N HIS A 344 -9.04 11.36 1.16
CA HIS A 344 -8.98 9.91 1.02
C HIS A 344 -10.25 9.28 0.42
N GLU A 345 -10.95 10.00 -0.44
CA GLU A 345 -12.03 9.47 -1.25
C GLU A 345 -11.51 8.40 -2.19
N LYS A 346 -12.19 7.26 -2.19
CA LYS A 346 -11.79 6.11 -3.02
C LYS A 346 -12.14 6.35 -4.47
N GLU A 347 -11.15 6.39 -5.32
CA GLU A 347 -11.26 6.56 -6.77
C GLU A 347 -11.09 5.24 -7.52
N GLY A 348 -11.12 5.27 -8.86
CA GLY A 348 -10.95 4.08 -9.68
C GLY A 348 -9.62 3.36 -9.45
N SER A 349 -8.56 4.12 -9.24
CA SER A 349 -7.20 3.62 -8.95
C SER A 349 -7.16 2.75 -7.68
N TYR A 350 -7.88 3.15 -6.62
CA TYR A 350 -8.01 2.37 -5.39
C TYR A 350 -8.47 0.93 -5.66
N TYR A 351 -9.54 0.78 -6.44
CA TYR A 351 -10.12 -0.54 -6.72
C TYR A 351 -9.23 -1.37 -7.64
N THR A 352 -8.61 -0.75 -8.63
CA THR A 352 -7.66 -1.41 -9.52
C THR A 352 -6.47 -1.98 -8.76
N ILE A 353 -5.85 -1.16 -7.88
CA ILE A 353 -4.72 -1.59 -7.05
C ILE A 353 -5.15 -2.70 -6.09
N LYS A 354 -6.28 -2.54 -5.40
CA LYS A 354 -6.83 -3.57 -4.49
C LYS A 354 -6.99 -4.91 -5.19
N GLN A 355 -7.49 -4.92 -6.41
CA GLN A 355 -7.68 -6.13 -7.21
C GLN A 355 -6.34 -6.75 -7.61
N LEU A 356 -5.46 -5.97 -8.24
CA LEU A 356 -4.21 -6.47 -8.81
C LEU A 356 -3.23 -6.95 -7.74
N TRP A 357 -3.22 -6.29 -6.60
CA TRP A 357 -2.34 -6.62 -5.48
C TRP A 357 -2.97 -7.54 -4.44
N SER A 358 -4.20 -8.03 -4.68
CA SER A 358 -4.78 -9.05 -3.82
C SER A 358 -3.85 -10.27 -3.76
N PRO A 359 -3.51 -10.74 -2.55
CA PRO A 359 -2.68 -11.94 -2.41
C PRO A 359 -3.39 -13.24 -2.81
N VAL A 360 -4.70 -13.17 -3.00
CA VAL A 360 -5.50 -14.25 -3.57
C VAL A 360 -5.89 -13.88 -4.99
N GLN A 361 -5.56 -14.71 -5.97
CA GLN A 361 -5.97 -14.52 -7.37
C GLN A 361 -6.80 -15.72 -7.84
N ILE A 362 -7.98 -15.43 -8.38
CA ILE A 362 -8.81 -16.44 -9.04
C ILE A 362 -8.46 -16.44 -10.53
N MET A 363 -8.03 -17.58 -11.04
CA MET A 363 -7.52 -17.72 -12.41
C MET A 363 -8.62 -17.96 -13.43
N ASN A 364 -9.83 -18.32 -12.98
CA ASN A 364 -10.99 -18.47 -13.84
C ASN A 364 -11.45 -17.11 -14.36
N THR A 365 -11.47 -16.92 -15.66
CA THR A 365 -11.95 -15.69 -16.32
C THR A 365 -13.46 -15.65 -16.50
N SER A 366 -14.11 -16.80 -16.51
CA SER A 366 -15.55 -16.97 -16.63
C SER A 366 -16.00 -18.29 -16.01
N ILE A 367 -17.29 -18.37 -15.68
CA ILE A 367 -17.97 -19.60 -15.30
C ILE A 367 -19.28 -19.70 -16.10
N ASP A 368 -19.89 -20.88 -16.11
CA ASP A 368 -21.19 -21.14 -16.74
C ASP A 368 -22.12 -21.89 -15.79
N LYS A 369 -23.28 -22.31 -16.29
CA LYS A 369 -24.27 -23.06 -15.49
C LYS A 369 -23.81 -24.48 -15.10
N GLN A 370 -22.79 -25.03 -15.75
CA GLN A 370 -22.21 -26.34 -15.46
C GLN A 370 -21.05 -26.23 -14.44
N PHE A 371 -20.72 -25.04 -13.97
CA PHE A 371 -19.64 -24.83 -13.01
C PHE A 371 -19.84 -25.65 -11.74
N ASP A 372 -18.85 -26.46 -11.39
CA ASP A 372 -18.88 -27.46 -10.32
C ASP A 372 -18.43 -26.93 -8.93
N GLY A 373 -18.24 -25.62 -8.82
CA GLY A 373 -17.80 -24.97 -7.56
C GLY A 373 -16.28 -24.93 -7.36
N LYS A 374 -15.48 -25.33 -8.35
CA LYS A 374 -14.01 -25.39 -8.23
C LYS A 374 -13.34 -24.27 -8.99
N PHE A 375 -12.67 -23.40 -8.25
CA PHE A 375 -11.84 -22.33 -8.81
C PHE A 375 -10.36 -22.72 -8.80
N SER A 376 -9.66 -22.43 -9.89
CA SER A 376 -8.21 -22.40 -9.90
C SER A 376 -7.73 -21.12 -9.19
N VAL A 377 -6.90 -21.27 -8.17
CA VAL A 377 -6.46 -20.17 -7.32
C VAL A 377 -4.93 -20.12 -7.23
N GLU A 378 -4.36 -18.90 -7.28
CA GLU A 378 -2.96 -18.62 -7.00
C GLU A 378 -2.83 -17.91 -5.64
N ASN A 379 -1.95 -18.42 -4.78
CA ASN A 379 -1.59 -17.80 -3.52
C ASN A 379 -0.34 -16.93 -3.72
N ARG A 380 -0.52 -15.61 -3.64
CA ARG A 380 0.54 -14.60 -3.76
C ARG A 380 0.96 -14.00 -2.42
N TYR A 381 0.56 -14.59 -1.29
CA TYR A 381 1.14 -14.28 0.02
C TYR A 381 2.61 -14.68 0.04
N ASP A 382 3.39 -13.98 0.85
CA ASP A 382 4.80 -14.33 1.07
C ASP A 382 4.94 -15.43 2.14
N TYR A 383 4.04 -15.47 3.14
CA TYR A 383 4.12 -16.39 4.28
C TYR A 383 2.85 -17.19 4.52
N LEU A 384 1.67 -16.59 4.30
CA LEU A 384 0.40 -17.18 4.71
C LEU A 384 -0.08 -18.23 3.73
N ASN A 385 -0.60 -19.33 4.27
CA ASN A 385 -1.34 -20.34 3.53
C ASN A 385 -2.79 -19.88 3.33
N LEU A 386 -3.41 -20.18 2.19
CA LEU A 386 -4.80 -19.81 1.91
C LEU A 386 -5.81 -20.44 2.88
N ASN A 387 -5.46 -21.50 3.57
CA ASN A 387 -6.31 -22.08 4.62
C ASN A 387 -6.50 -21.12 5.83
N THR A 388 -5.78 -20.01 5.89
CA THR A 388 -6.02 -18.92 6.87
C THR A 388 -7.11 -17.93 6.42
N CYS A 389 -7.49 -17.98 5.15
CA CYS A 389 -8.51 -17.11 4.55
C CYS A 389 -9.89 -17.77 4.58
N ARG A 390 -10.94 -16.96 4.58
CA ARG A 390 -12.32 -17.39 4.39
C ARG A 390 -12.85 -16.87 3.07
N PHE A 391 -13.72 -17.66 2.43
CA PHE A 391 -14.33 -17.31 1.16
C PHE A 391 -15.85 -17.30 1.30
N LEU A 392 -16.44 -16.11 1.14
CA LEU A 392 -17.88 -15.92 1.12
C LEU A 392 -18.36 -15.98 -0.33
N TRP A 393 -19.44 -16.70 -0.60
CA TRP A 393 -20.01 -16.72 -1.93
C TRP A 393 -21.51 -16.47 -1.90
N LYS A 394 -22.03 -15.80 -2.97
CA LYS A 394 -23.45 -15.52 -3.15
C LYS A 394 -23.84 -15.76 -4.59
N GLN A 395 -24.88 -16.55 -4.80
CA GLN A 395 -25.55 -16.65 -6.09
C GLN A 395 -26.69 -15.64 -6.12
N VAL A 396 -26.74 -14.82 -7.13
CA VAL A 396 -27.62 -13.66 -7.17
C VAL A 396 -28.43 -13.61 -8.47
N LYS A 397 -29.60 -12.94 -8.35
CA LYS A 397 -30.40 -12.50 -9.48
C LYS A 397 -30.43 -10.98 -9.51
N PHE A 398 -30.14 -10.40 -10.67
CA PHE A 398 -30.18 -8.97 -10.86
C PHE A 398 -31.62 -8.49 -11.08
N PRO A 399 -31.97 -7.28 -10.64
CA PRO A 399 -33.24 -6.66 -11.01
C PRO A 399 -33.27 -6.42 -12.52
N LEU A 400 -34.46 -6.47 -13.10
CA LEU A 400 -34.68 -6.12 -14.50
C LEU A 400 -34.62 -4.59 -14.67
N ALA A 401 -34.26 -4.13 -15.86
CA ALA A 401 -34.27 -2.68 -16.17
C ALA A 401 -35.67 -2.04 -16.03
N THR A 402 -36.73 -2.87 -16.04
CA THR A 402 -38.12 -2.47 -15.85
C THR A 402 -38.56 -2.40 -14.40
N ASP A 403 -37.76 -2.93 -13.48
CA ASP A 403 -38.08 -2.89 -12.05
C ASP A 403 -37.92 -1.48 -11.47
N ALA A 404 -38.34 -1.30 -10.24
CA ALA A 404 -38.17 0.00 -9.57
C ALA A 404 -36.67 0.39 -9.51
N SER A 405 -36.36 1.68 -9.63
CA SER A 405 -34.98 2.18 -9.65
C SER A 405 -34.16 1.86 -8.39
N ASN A 406 -34.81 1.44 -7.32
CA ASN A 406 -34.21 1.02 -6.04
C ASN A 406 -34.32 -0.50 -5.82
N ALA A 407 -34.68 -1.29 -6.84
CA ALA A 407 -34.74 -2.72 -6.71
C ALA A 407 -33.34 -3.28 -6.39
N ALA A 408 -33.26 -4.03 -5.29
CA ALA A 408 -32.01 -4.62 -4.81
C ALA A 408 -31.69 -5.94 -5.56
N VAL A 409 -30.39 -6.26 -5.62
CA VAL A 409 -29.93 -7.59 -6.05
C VAL A 409 -30.48 -8.65 -5.10
N GLN A 410 -31.18 -9.64 -5.64
CA GLN A 410 -31.75 -10.75 -4.88
C GLN A 410 -30.69 -11.81 -4.64
N VAL A 411 -30.40 -12.14 -3.37
CA VAL A 411 -29.58 -13.31 -3.02
C VAL A 411 -30.44 -14.57 -3.05
N LEU A 412 -30.07 -15.51 -3.93
CA LEU A 412 -30.76 -16.80 -4.10
C LEU A 412 -30.20 -17.87 -3.17
N LYS A 413 -28.88 -17.87 -3.00
CA LYS A 413 -28.15 -18.80 -2.14
C LYS A 413 -26.82 -18.16 -1.74
N GLU A 414 -26.38 -18.40 -0.53
CA GLU A 414 -25.07 -17.96 -0.05
C GLU A 414 -24.42 -19.03 0.84
N GLY A 415 -23.13 -18.89 1.04
CA GLY A 415 -22.36 -19.76 1.93
C GLY A 415 -20.96 -19.24 2.16
N GLU A 416 -20.26 -19.95 3.00
CA GLU A 416 -18.87 -19.67 3.39
C GLU A 416 -18.08 -20.98 3.35
N VAL A 417 -16.82 -20.91 2.92
CA VAL A 417 -15.86 -22.01 3.02
C VAL A 417 -14.53 -21.49 3.53
N GLN A 418 -13.80 -22.33 4.25
CA GLN A 418 -12.40 -22.09 4.58
C GLN A 418 -11.54 -22.27 3.33
N GLY A 419 -10.50 -21.47 3.17
CA GLY A 419 -9.55 -21.61 2.09
C GLY A 419 -8.89 -23.00 2.07
N SER A 420 -8.51 -23.43 0.88
CA SER A 420 -7.80 -24.68 0.68
C SER A 420 -6.36 -24.61 1.19
N ASP A 421 -5.74 -25.77 1.42
CA ASP A 421 -4.32 -25.87 1.76
C ASP A 421 -3.46 -25.58 0.53
N VAL A 422 -3.21 -24.29 0.29
CA VAL A 422 -2.37 -23.78 -0.79
C VAL A 422 -1.30 -22.89 -0.15
N VAL A 423 -0.08 -23.39 -0.10
CA VAL A 423 1.05 -22.68 0.52
C VAL A 423 1.40 -21.40 -0.25
N ALA A 424 2.11 -20.48 0.40
CA ALA A 424 2.58 -19.25 -0.21
C ALA A 424 3.31 -19.52 -1.55
N HIS A 425 3.19 -18.61 -2.52
CA HIS A 425 3.79 -18.68 -3.86
C HIS A 425 3.41 -19.93 -4.67
N SER A 426 2.25 -20.53 -4.41
CA SER A 426 1.80 -21.72 -5.14
C SER A 426 0.38 -21.56 -5.68
N ALA A 427 -0.05 -22.50 -6.51
CA ALA A 427 -1.40 -22.58 -7.06
C ALA A 427 -2.11 -23.85 -6.59
N GLY A 428 -3.44 -23.80 -6.60
CA GLY A 428 -4.26 -24.93 -6.18
C GLY A 428 -5.72 -24.78 -6.61
N ILE A 429 -6.59 -25.55 -5.96
CA ILE A 429 -8.03 -25.52 -6.21
C ILE A 429 -8.77 -25.06 -4.94
N LEU A 430 -9.63 -24.07 -5.09
CA LEU A 430 -10.61 -23.63 -4.10
C LEU A 430 -11.97 -24.25 -4.45
N ASP A 431 -12.47 -25.15 -3.62
CA ASP A 431 -13.80 -25.77 -3.80
C ASP A 431 -14.80 -25.06 -2.87
N ILE A 432 -15.70 -24.25 -3.45
CA ILE A 432 -16.76 -23.54 -2.71
C ILE A 432 -18.00 -24.43 -2.44
N LYS A 433 -17.96 -25.70 -2.83
CA LYS A 433 -18.96 -26.76 -2.53
C LYS A 433 -20.39 -26.37 -2.90
N THR A 434 -20.57 -25.74 -4.07
CA THR A 434 -21.88 -25.37 -4.58
C THR A 434 -21.91 -25.45 -6.11
N ASN A 435 -23.05 -25.91 -6.65
CA ASN A 435 -23.36 -25.80 -8.08
C ASN A 435 -24.17 -24.53 -8.34
N ILE A 436 -24.19 -24.09 -9.58
CA ILE A 436 -24.94 -22.90 -9.99
C ILE A 436 -26.42 -23.20 -10.06
N LEU A 437 -27.26 -22.39 -9.45
CA LEU A 437 -28.71 -22.47 -9.57
C LEU A 437 -29.17 -22.06 -10.98
N PRO A 438 -30.17 -22.72 -11.56
CA PRO A 438 -30.62 -22.44 -12.93
C PRO A 438 -31.07 -21.00 -13.17
N ASN A 439 -31.59 -20.35 -12.12
CA ASN A 439 -32.10 -18.97 -12.16
C ASN A 439 -31.11 -17.91 -11.62
N ALA A 440 -29.86 -18.29 -11.34
CA ALA A 440 -28.82 -17.35 -10.96
C ALA A 440 -28.30 -16.59 -12.19
N ASP A 441 -28.08 -15.28 -12.04
CA ASP A 441 -27.47 -14.42 -13.06
C ASP A 441 -25.97 -14.30 -12.85
N ALA A 442 -25.51 -14.32 -11.60
CA ALA A 442 -24.09 -14.24 -11.24
C ALA A 442 -23.77 -15.00 -9.94
N LEU A 443 -22.49 -15.32 -9.81
CA LEU A 443 -21.85 -15.74 -8.57
C LEU A 443 -20.89 -14.64 -8.10
N PHE A 444 -21.07 -14.15 -6.87
CA PHE A 444 -20.11 -13.32 -6.17
C PHE A 444 -19.22 -14.21 -5.30
N LEU A 445 -17.91 -14.00 -5.35
CA LEU A 445 -16.94 -14.67 -4.50
C LEU A 445 -16.10 -13.59 -3.81
N THR A 446 -16.03 -13.61 -2.49
CA THR A 446 -15.28 -12.63 -1.69
C THR A 446 -14.23 -13.35 -0.85
N ALA A 447 -12.97 -12.97 -0.96
CA ALA A 447 -11.90 -13.46 -0.10
C ALA A 447 -11.72 -12.53 1.10
N ILE A 448 -11.63 -13.11 2.30
CA ILE A 448 -11.43 -12.43 3.58
C ILE A 448 -10.17 -13.01 4.21
N ASP A 449 -9.26 -12.15 4.67
CA ASP A 449 -8.04 -12.56 5.35
C ASP A 449 -8.29 -13.03 6.80
N SER A 450 -7.22 -13.47 7.47
CA SER A 450 -7.27 -13.93 8.88
C SER A 450 -7.60 -12.81 9.90
N TYR A 451 -7.51 -11.55 9.49
CA TYR A 451 -7.84 -10.38 10.31
C TYR A 451 -9.27 -9.87 10.06
N GLY A 452 -9.98 -10.46 9.09
CA GLY A 452 -11.34 -10.07 8.72
C GLY A 452 -11.44 -9.01 7.64
N HIS A 453 -10.34 -8.65 6.99
CA HIS A 453 -10.35 -7.68 5.91
C HIS A 453 -10.72 -8.33 4.58
N GLU A 454 -11.57 -7.64 3.81
CA GLU A 454 -11.88 -8.03 2.44
C GLU A 454 -10.67 -7.78 1.53
N LEU A 455 -10.11 -8.86 0.98
CA LEU A 455 -9.02 -8.79 0.01
C LEU A 455 -9.52 -8.35 -1.36
N TRP A 456 -10.54 -9.06 -1.88
CA TRP A 456 -11.22 -8.73 -3.13
C TRP A 456 -12.55 -9.47 -3.26
N ARG A 457 -13.44 -8.94 -4.12
CA ARG A 457 -14.68 -9.58 -4.53
C ARG A 457 -14.71 -9.76 -6.05
N TRP A 458 -14.80 -10.99 -6.51
CA TRP A 458 -15.03 -11.33 -7.92
C TRP A 458 -16.51 -11.45 -8.19
N THR A 459 -16.91 -11.03 -9.40
CA THR A 459 -18.26 -11.22 -9.93
C THR A 459 -18.17 -12.05 -11.20
N PHE A 460 -18.77 -13.22 -11.17
CA PHE A 460 -18.82 -14.15 -12.32
C PHE A 460 -20.23 -14.21 -12.87
N PRO A 461 -20.53 -13.55 -14.01
CA PRO A 461 -21.79 -13.74 -14.71
C PRO A 461 -21.93 -15.20 -15.18
N VAL A 462 -23.10 -15.81 -14.94
CA VAL A 462 -23.38 -17.21 -15.35
C VAL A 462 -24.36 -17.30 -16.51
N ASN A 463 -25.10 -16.23 -16.78
CA ASN A 463 -25.91 -16.08 -17.96
C ASN A 463 -25.20 -15.17 -18.97
N LYS A 464 -25.05 -15.63 -20.22
CA LYS A 464 -24.55 -14.75 -21.28
C LYS A 464 -25.59 -13.64 -21.49
N LEU A 465 -25.17 -12.40 -21.34
CA LEU A 465 -26.00 -11.20 -21.62
C LEU A 465 -26.66 -11.24 -23.02
N ASN A 466 -26.09 -12.01 -23.95
CA ASN A 466 -26.61 -12.17 -25.31
C ASN A 466 -28.01 -12.80 -25.39
N GLN A 467 -28.48 -13.52 -24.37
CA GLN A 467 -29.85 -14.10 -24.39
C GLN A 467 -30.92 -13.06 -24.04
N GLN A 468 -30.57 -11.93 -23.44
CA GLN A 468 -31.52 -10.82 -23.19
C GLN A 468 -31.67 -9.88 -24.37
N THR A 469 -30.66 -9.79 -25.24
CA THR A 469 -30.71 -8.97 -26.47
C THR A 469 -31.50 -9.64 -27.59
N GLU A 470 -31.65 -10.96 -27.58
CA GLU A 470 -32.48 -11.70 -28.56
C GLU A 470 -33.99 -11.49 -28.36
N GLN A 471 -34.42 -10.95 -27.23
CA GLN A 471 -35.81 -10.56 -26.94
C GLN A 471 -36.13 -9.11 -27.21
N LEU A 472 -35.21 -8.32 -27.80
CA LEU A 472 -35.54 -7.01 -28.30
C LEU A 472 -36.51 -7.20 -29.48
N SER A 473 -37.79 -6.97 -29.25
CA SER A 473 -38.78 -6.94 -30.32
C SER A 473 -38.29 -6.03 -31.44
N PRO A 474 -38.36 -6.48 -32.69
CA PRO A 474 -38.03 -5.60 -33.82
C PRO A 474 -38.72 -4.25 -33.65
N LEU A 475 -38.01 -3.17 -33.94
CA LEU A 475 -38.62 -1.84 -33.94
C LEU A 475 -39.93 -1.90 -34.76
N SER A 476 -41.03 -1.64 -34.11
CA SER A 476 -42.37 -1.68 -34.74
C SER A 476 -42.56 -0.57 -35.79
N SER A 477 -41.64 0.40 -35.82
CA SER A 477 -41.61 1.50 -36.81
C SER A 477 -40.19 2.05 -36.95
N ARG A 478 -39.90 2.68 -38.08
CA ARG A 478 -38.67 3.45 -38.28
C ARG A 478 -38.64 4.59 -37.27
N PRO A 479 -37.45 4.87 -36.64
CA PRO A 479 -37.30 6.04 -35.78
C PRO A 479 -37.67 7.31 -36.52
N ALA A 480 -38.45 8.17 -35.88
CA ALA A 480 -38.72 9.51 -36.36
C ALA A 480 -37.69 10.47 -35.77
N TYR A 481 -37.29 11.46 -36.54
CA TYR A 481 -36.39 12.50 -36.02
C TYR A 481 -36.88 13.89 -36.34
N THR A 482 -36.54 14.82 -35.50
CA THR A 482 -36.69 16.26 -35.70
C THR A 482 -35.36 16.94 -35.43
N GLU A 483 -35.09 17.98 -36.20
CA GLU A 483 -33.81 18.67 -36.19
C GLU A 483 -34.03 20.17 -36.01
N THR A 484 -33.28 20.79 -35.13
CA THR A 484 -33.17 22.23 -34.97
C THR A 484 -31.74 22.66 -35.32
N GLU A 485 -31.43 23.93 -35.21
CA GLU A 485 -30.07 24.44 -35.43
C GLU A 485 -29.07 23.76 -34.48
N ASN A 486 -29.43 23.51 -33.21
CA ASN A 486 -28.54 23.06 -32.15
C ASN A 486 -28.75 21.61 -31.70
N GLU A 487 -29.90 20.98 -32.05
CA GLU A 487 -30.25 19.67 -31.50
C GLU A 487 -30.87 18.75 -32.55
N LEU A 488 -30.55 17.46 -32.46
CA LEU A 488 -31.20 16.35 -33.13
C LEU A 488 -31.98 15.53 -32.10
N THR A 489 -33.30 15.46 -32.25
CA THR A 489 -34.18 14.65 -31.42
C THR A 489 -34.62 13.42 -32.19
N VAL A 490 -34.31 12.23 -31.69
CA VAL A 490 -34.71 10.93 -32.27
C VAL A 490 -35.76 10.29 -31.37
N LYS A 491 -36.89 9.90 -31.94
CA LYS A 491 -37.96 9.16 -31.26
C LYS A 491 -38.04 7.74 -31.81
N ALA A 492 -37.91 6.76 -30.92
CA ALA A 492 -38.01 5.34 -31.24
C ALA A 492 -38.91 4.67 -30.20
N ASN A 493 -40.08 4.19 -30.60
CA ASN A 493 -41.09 3.67 -29.68
C ASN A 493 -41.42 4.69 -28.57
N LYS A 494 -41.19 4.28 -27.30
CA LYS A 494 -41.40 5.10 -26.11
C LYS A 494 -40.17 5.94 -25.73
N CYS A 495 -39.07 5.77 -26.45
CA CYS A 495 -37.79 6.44 -26.14
C CYS A 495 -37.64 7.72 -26.99
N THR A 496 -37.11 8.76 -26.35
CA THR A 496 -36.67 9.99 -27.01
C THR A 496 -35.20 10.23 -26.66
N PHE A 497 -34.37 10.41 -27.67
CA PHE A 497 -32.94 10.70 -27.55
C PHE A 497 -32.68 12.10 -28.08
N ILE A 498 -31.93 12.91 -27.35
CA ILE A 498 -31.56 14.27 -27.72
C ILE A 498 -30.06 14.37 -27.88
N PHE A 499 -29.59 14.72 -29.07
CA PHE A 499 -28.18 14.89 -29.39
C PHE A 499 -27.88 16.37 -29.63
N SER A 500 -26.75 16.83 -29.16
CA SER A 500 -26.20 18.15 -29.50
C SER A 500 -25.57 18.10 -30.88
N LYS A 501 -25.91 19.06 -31.73
CA LYS A 501 -25.29 19.22 -33.07
C LYS A 501 -23.95 19.93 -33.01
N LYS A 502 -23.65 20.61 -31.88
CA LYS A 502 -22.40 21.34 -31.70
C LYS A 502 -21.20 20.38 -31.51
N ASP A 503 -21.43 19.31 -30.77
CA ASP A 503 -20.37 18.38 -30.30
C ASP A 503 -20.71 16.89 -30.48
N GLY A 504 -21.90 16.60 -31.07
CA GLY A 504 -22.36 15.21 -31.29
C GLY A 504 -22.78 14.47 -30.03
N GLN A 505 -22.79 15.09 -28.85
CA GLN A 505 -23.06 14.43 -27.57
C GLN A 505 -24.53 14.10 -27.38
N LEU A 506 -24.83 12.96 -26.74
CA LEU A 506 -26.15 12.61 -26.25
C LEU A 506 -26.49 13.46 -25.02
N LYS A 507 -27.37 14.43 -25.16
CA LYS A 507 -27.78 15.36 -24.09
C LYS A 507 -28.84 14.82 -23.16
N GLY A 508 -29.67 13.91 -23.65
CA GLY A 508 -30.74 13.38 -22.84
C GLY A 508 -31.44 12.18 -23.46
N VAL A 509 -31.98 11.35 -22.60
CA VAL A 509 -32.89 10.26 -22.97
C VAL A 509 -34.11 10.35 -22.09
N SER A 510 -35.28 10.09 -22.67
CA SER A 510 -36.50 9.86 -21.91
C SER A 510 -37.23 8.61 -22.39
N VAL A 511 -37.87 7.91 -21.47
CA VAL A 511 -38.71 6.73 -21.74
C VAL A 511 -40.09 7.01 -21.15
N ASP A 512 -41.16 6.94 -21.98
CA ASP A 512 -42.51 7.28 -21.56
C ASP A 512 -42.57 8.68 -20.87
N ASN A 513 -41.88 9.67 -21.42
CA ASN A 513 -41.72 11.02 -20.86
C ASN A 513 -40.97 11.10 -19.52
N ARG A 514 -40.43 10.02 -18.97
CA ARG A 514 -39.55 10.03 -17.82
C ARG A 514 -38.13 10.28 -18.28
N LYS A 515 -37.54 11.36 -17.81
CA LYS A 515 -36.14 11.69 -18.09
C LYS A 515 -35.21 10.71 -17.37
N ILE A 516 -34.30 10.10 -18.14
CA ILE A 516 -33.19 9.33 -17.59
C ILE A 516 -32.09 10.33 -17.29
N SER A 517 -31.64 10.39 -16.02
CA SER A 517 -30.57 11.27 -15.64
C SER A 517 -29.21 10.65 -16.02
N PHE A 518 -28.45 11.38 -16.82
CA PHE A 518 -27.03 11.12 -17.06
C PHE A 518 -26.25 12.17 -16.29
N ALA A 519 -25.32 11.75 -15.42
CA ALA A 519 -24.46 12.68 -14.71
C ALA A 519 -23.53 13.40 -15.71
N ASN A 520 -22.82 12.62 -16.54
CA ASN A 520 -22.04 13.10 -17.67
C ASN A 520 -22.26 12.11 -18.82
N GLY A 521 -22.60 12.57 -20.02
CA GLY A 521 -22.65 11.70 -21.19
C GLY A 521 -21.27 11.13 -21.51
N PRO A 522 -21.19 10.04 -22.31
CA PRO A 522 -19.90 9.57 -22.80
C PRO A 522 -19.22 10.70 -23.57
N ARG A 523 -18.01 11.05 -23.12
CA ARG A 523 -17.15 12.03 -23.79
C ARG A 523 -16.03 11.30 -24.50
N PHE A 524 -15.72 11.73 -25.70
CA PHE A 524 -14.51 11.29 -26.38
C PHE A 524 -13.37 12.19 -25.88
N ILE A 525 -12.45 11.63 -25.12
CA ILE A 525 -11.24 12.35 -24.67
C ILE A 525 -10.07 11.78 -25.43
N GLY A 526 -9.48 12.58 -26.31
CA GLY A 526 -8.25 12.24 -27.00
C GLY A 526 -7.12 13.15 -26.55
N ALA A 527 -6.01 12.61 -26.08
CA ALA A 527 -4.81 13.39 -25.79
C ALA A 527 -3.61 12.74 -26.47
N ARG A 528 -2.79 13.53 -27.15
CA ARG A 528 -1.51 13.07 -27.68
C ARG A 528 -0.45 13.18 -26.59
N ARG A 529 0.08 12.06 -26.16
CA ARG A 529 1.13 12.03 -25.12
C ARG A 529 2.38 12.83 -25.53
N ALA A 530 2.69 12.86 -26.83
CA ALA A 530 3.83 13.62 -27.37
C ALA A 530 3.67 15.15 -27.17
N ASP A 531 2.45 15.64 -27.04
CA ASP A 531 2.15 17.06 -26.85
C ASP A 531 2.16 17.46 -25.36
N ARG A 532 2.44 16.51 -24.45
CA ARG A 532 2.49 16.73 -23.00
C ARG A 532 3.95 16.89 -22.57
N SER A 533 4.41 18.13 -22.44
CA SER A 533 5.54 18.46 -21.59
C SER A 533 5.06 18.70 -20.16
N LEU A 534 5.95 18.58 -19.18
CA LEU A 534 5.66 18.94 -17.78
C LEU A 534 5.03 20.34 -17.67
N ASP A 535 5.52 21.29 -18.44
CA ASP A 535 5.01 22.67 -18.46
C ASP A 535 3.59 22.78 -19.05
N GLN A 536 3.20 21.86 -19.90
CA GLN A 536 1.86 21.82 -20.50
C GLN A 536 0.83 21.14 -19.60
N PHE A 537 1.25 20.29 -18.67
CA PHE A 537 0.38 19.69 -17.66
C PHE A 537 -0.33 20.72 -16.80
N TYR A 538 0.32 21.84 -16.53
CA TYR A 538 -0.20 22.91 -15.67
C TYR A 538 -1.11 23.90 -16.39
N ASN A 539 -1.09 23.91 -17.71
CA ASN A 539 -1.88 24.81 -18.54
C ASN A 539 -2.94 24.08 -19.34
N HIS A 540 -3.28 22.85 -18.96
CA HIS A 540 -4.17 22.01 -19.74
C HIS A 540 -5.63 22.35 -19.48
N ASP A 541 -6.24 23.03 -20.43
CA ASP A 541 -7.67 22.92 -20.66
C ASP A 541 -7.95 21.54 -21.26
N ASP A 542 -8.22 20.52 -20.42
CA ASP A 542 -8.62 19.17 -20.84
C ASP A 542 -9.92 19.17 -21.67
N GLU A 543 -10.51 20.33 -21.85
CA GLU A 543 -11.73 20.56 -22.57
C GLU A 543 -11.55 20.70 -24.09
N LYS A 544 -10.32 20.64 -24.58
CA LYS A 544 -10.01 20.81 -26.02
C LYS A 544 -9.62 19.51 -26.72
N ALA A 545 -10.19 18.40 -26.30
CA ALA A 545 -10.06 17.15 -27.04
C ALA A 545 -11.20 16.97 -28.05
#